data_34b6f8a851f8fcefc0657435e8678a48
#
_entry.id   34b6f8a851f8fcefc0657435e8678a48
#
_cell.length_a   1.000
_cell.length_b   1.000
_cell.length_c   1.000
_cell.angle_alpha   90.00
_cell.angle_beta   90.00
_cell.angle_gamma   90.00
#
_symmetry.space_group_name_H-M   'P 1'
#
loop_
_entity.id
_entity.type
_entity.pdbx_description
1 polymer ?
#
loop_
_entity_poly.entity_id
_entity_poly.type
_entity_poly.pdbx_seq_one_letter_code
_entity_poly.pdbx_strand_id
1 'polypeptide(L)'
;MQDKKMVIVTGGSRGIGAAICESLLLKDFGVMSLSRTKPVLSDILHLPCDLTDVNDRRAKFKQLAERDDIFGLVNNAGVATPNLIEEFDNEIYSKVMDLNATAVTELTAAIVPVLIKNKQGRVVNISSELILGFATRTAYSASKAAVSSFARTWALELGKYNICCNAIAPGPVETELFLKNNPPGSKVRKKKLEKIPLNRFGQPGDVAGMVSFLMSNEATFITGQTLYVCGGSSLGSVPV
;
A
#
# COMPACT_ATOMS: atom_id res chain seq x y z
N MET A 1 -24.14 -4.40 -18.90
CA MET A 1 -23.34 -4.54 -17.67
C MET A 1 -22.81 -3.17 -17.35
N GLN A 2 -23.12 -2.62 -16.18
CA GLN A 2 -22.58 -1.33 -15.75
C GLN A 2 -21.06 -1.47 -15.71
N ASP A 3 -20.32 -0.59 -16.38
CA ASP A 3 -18.86 -0.63 -16.37
C ASP A 3 -18.38 -0.44 -14.93
N LYS A 4 -17.79 -1.50 -14.35
CA LYS A 4 -17.27 -1.46 -12.98
C LYS A 4 -16.14 -0.48 -12.89
N LYS A 5 -16.12 0.35 -11.85
CA LYS A 5 -14.99 1.24 -11.53
C LYS A 5 -13.73 0.41 -11.30
N MET A 6 -12.71 0.59 -12.14
CA MET A 6 -11.47 -0.18 -12.06
C MET A 6 -10.53 0.37 -10.98
N VAL A 7 -10.05 -0.52 -10.11
CA VAL A 7 -9.00 -0.21 -9.12
C VAL A 7 -7.75 -1.02 -9.42
N ILE A 8 -6.63 -0.32 -9.56
CA ILE A 8 -5.31 -0.94 -9.73
C ILE A 8 -4.70 -1.18 -8.35
N VAL A 9 -4.19 -2.40 -8.11
CA VAL A 9 -3.49 -2.78 -6.88
C VAL A 9 -2.10 -3.28 -7.21
N THR A 10 -1.06 -2.58 -6.75
CA THR A 10 0.31 -3.08 -6.91
C THR A 10 0.60 -4.18 -5.88
N GLY A 11 1.24 -5.28 -6.33
CA GLY A 11 1.54 -6.42 -5.46
C GLY A 11 0.29 -7.18 -4.99
N GLY A 12 -0.76 -7.26 -5.82
CA GLY A 12 -2.06 -7.86 -5.48
C GLY A 12 -2.09 -9.39 -5.45
N SER A 13 -0.96 -10.09 -5.58
CA SER A 13 -0.94 -11.56 -5.70
C SER A 13 -0.85 -12.30 -4.37
N ARG A 14 -0.47 -11.66 -3.26
CA ARG A 14 -0.31 -12.28 -1.94
C ARG A 14 -0.46 -11.29 -0.78
N GLY A 15 -0.60 -11.80 0.44
CA GLY A 15 -0.60 -11.03 1.67
C GLY A 15 -1.66 -9.92 1.69
N ILE A 16 -1.29 -8.71 2.11
CA ILE A 16 -2.19 -7.55 2.18
C ILE A 16 -2.78 -7.22 0.81
N GLY A 17 -1.96 -7.24 -0.25
CA GLY A 17 -2.42 -6.93 -1.60
C GLY A 17 -3.49 -7.88 -2.12
N ALA A 18 -3.37 -9.18 -1.87
CA ALA A 18 -4.39 -10.16 -2.25
C ALA A 18 -5.70 -9.94 -1.50
N ALA A 19 -5.62 -9.70 -0.18
CA ALA A 19 -6.80 -9.38 0.62
C ALA A 19 -7.48 -8.06 0.19
N ILE A 20 -6.70 -7.06 -0.24
CA ILE A 20 -7.24 -5.82 -0.82
C ILE A 20 -8.00 -6.14 -2.11
N CYS A 21 -7.41 -6.91 -3.03
CA CYS A 21 -8.07 -7.29 -4.27
C CYS A 21 -9.40 -8.02 -4.02
N GLU A 22 -9.40 -9.00 -3.11
CA GLU A 22 -10.61 -9.74 -2.73
C GLU A 22 -11.68 -8.82 -2.12
N SER A 23 -11.30 -7.96 -1.18
CA SER A 23 -12.22 -7.02 -0.52
C SER A 23 -12.83 -6.02 -1.50
N LEU A 24 -12.09 -5.57 -2.51
CA LEU A 24 -12.58 -4.67 -3.56
C LEU A 24 -13.55 -5.39 -4.51
N LEU A 25 -13.29 -6.65 -4.88
CA LEU A 25 -14.23 -7.46 -5.67
C LEU A 25 -15.57 -7.62 -4.95
N LEU A 26 -15.55 -7.89 -3.63
CA LEU A 26 -16.75 -8.00 -2.81
C LEU A 26 -17.54 -6.69 -2.70
N LYS A 27 -16.93 -5.55 -3.00
CA LYS A 27 -17.52 -4.22 -3.08
C LYS A 27 -17.88 -3.78 -4.51
N ASP A 28 -17.93 -4.74 -5.43
CA ASP A 28 -18.32 -4.58 -6.84
C ASP A 28 -17.41 -3.68 -7.67
N PHE A 29 -16.13 -3.52 -7.27
CA PHE A 29 -15.13 -2.89 -8.11
C PHE A 29 -14.58 -3.88 -9.16
N GLY A 30 -14.19 -3.37 -10.32
CA GLY A 30 -13.22 -4.05 -11.18
C GLY A 30 -11.84 -3.99 -10.53
N VAL A 31 -11.09 -5.07 -10.54
CA VAL A 31 -9.77 -5.11 -9.88
C VAL A 31 -8.71 -5.58 -10.85
N MET A 32 -7.60 -4.83 -10.91
CA MET A 32 -6.41 -5.21 -11.66
C MET A 32 -5.20 -5.29 -10.74
N SER A 33 -4.56 -6.45 -10.69
CA SER A 33 -3.30 -6.63 -9.98
C SER A 33 -2.12 -6.34 -10.90
N LEU A 34 -1.28 -5.38 -10.51
CA LEU A 34 0.02 -5.12 -11.12
C LEU A 34 1.09 -5.83 -10.28
N SER A 35 1.54 -7.01 -10.71
CA SER A 35 2.40 -7.89 -9.92
C SER A 35 3.15 -8.90 -10.80
N ARG A 36 4.28 -9.41 -10.33
CA ARG A 36 5.06 -10.45 -11.03
C ARG A 36 4.30 -11.77 -11.14
N THR A 37 3.58 -12.14 -10.08
CA THR A 37 2.86 -13.41 -9.98
C THR A 37 1.37 -13.17 -10.18
N LYS A 38 0.72 -14.05 -10.93
CA LYS A 38 -0.73 -14.00 -11.14
C LYS A 38 -1.49 -14.21 -9.82
N PRO A 39 -2.53 -13.39 -9.53
CA PRO A 39 -3.44 -13.63 -8.40
C PRO A 39 -4.13 -14.99 -8.50
N VAL A 40 -4.54 -15.52 -7.35
CA VAL A 40 -5.27 -16.80 -7.28
C VAL A 40 -6.70 -16.67 -7.81
N LEU A 41 -7.38 -15.57 -7.48
CA LEU A 41 -8.76 -15.33 -7.92
C LEU A 41 -8.80 -14.95 -9.41
N SER A 42 -9.59 -15.69 -10.18
CA SER A 42 -9.73 -15.52 -11.64
C SER A 42 -10.34 -14.18 -12.04
N ASP A 43 -11.16 -13.59 -11.18
CA ASP A 43 -11.89 -12.34 -11.43
C ASP A 43 -11.00 -11.09 -11.31
N ILE A 44 -9.75 -11.27 -10.86
CA ILE A 44 -8.75 -10.22 -10.81
C ILE A 44 -8.01 -10.19 -12.16
N LEU A 45 -8.10 -9.07 -12.88
CA LEU A 45 -7.28 -8.85 -14.06
C LEU A 45 -5.80 -8.81 -13.63
N HIS A 46 -4.94 -9.47 -14.38
CA HIS A 46 -3.52 -9.51 -14.09
C HIS A 46 -2.73 -8.79 -15.18
N LEU A 47 -2.02 -7.75 -14.81
CA LEU A 47 -0.99 -7.11 -15.62
C LEU A 47 0.39 -7.51 -15.06
N PRO A 48 1.10 -8.45 -15.70
CA PRO A 48 2.43 -8.86 -15.25
C PRO A 48 3.39 -7.68 -15.30
N CYS A 49 4.07 -7.42 -14.17
CA CYS A 49 5.04 -6.33 -14.07
C CYS A 49 6.04 -6.58 -12.94
N ASP A 50 7.31 -6.42 -13.23
CA ASP A 50 8.34 -6.28 -12.20
C ASP A 50 8.60 -4.79 -11.93
N LEU A 51 8.06 -4.29 -10.83
CA LEU A 51 8.22 -2.88 -10.44
C LEU A 51 9.67 -2.50 -10.10
N THR A 52 10.57 -3.47 -9.96
CA THR A 52 12.02 -3.23 -9.76
C THR A 52 12.76 -3.04 -11.08
N ASP A 53 12.17 -3.46 -12.19
CA ASP A 53 12.68 -3.18 -13.53
C ASP A 53 12.08 -1.88 -14.06
N VAL A 54 12.92 -0.87 -14.23
CA VAL A 54 12.51 0.47 -14.67
C VAL A 54 11.85 0.46 -16.06
N ASN A 55 12.35 -0.38 -16.97
CA ASN A 55 11.84 -0.43 -18.34
C ASN A 55 10.48 -1.15 -18.38
N ASP A 56 10.36 -2.28 -17.66
CA ASP A 56 9.10 -3.02 -17.59
C ASP A 56 8.02 -2.14 -16.93
N ARG A 57 8.29 -1.55 -15.75
CA ARG A 57 7.28 -0.71 -15.08
C ARG A 57 6.84 0.48 -15.92
N ARG A 58 7.75 1.19 -16.60
CA ARG A 58 7.41 2.33 -17.46
C ARG A 58 6.55 1.93 -18.66
N ALA A 59 6.85 0.79 -19.28
CA ALA A 59 6.02 0.27 -20.37
C ALA A 59 4.59 -0.05 -19.88
N LYS A 60 4.45 -0.68 -18.71
CA LYS A 60 3.14 -0.98 -18.11
C LYS A 60 2.40 0.27 -17.66
N PHE A 61 3.09 1.25 -17.09
CA PHE A 61 2.48 2.52 -16.68
C PHE A 61 1.93 3.29 -17.87
N LYS A 62 2.65 3.30 -19.01
CA LYS A 62 2.16 3.86 -20.26
C LYS A 62 0.89 3.15 -20.73
N GLN A 63 0.87 1.80 -20.71
CA GLN A 63 -0.32 1.02 -21.07
C GLN A 63 -1.52 1.35 -20.17
N LEU A 64 -1.30 1.56 -18.86
CA LEU A 64 -2.35 1.92 -17.92
C LEU A 64 -2.87 3.34 -18.17
N ALA A 65 -2.00 4.29 -18.55
CA ALA A 65 -2.39 5.67 -18.84
C ALA A 65 -3.30 5.80 -20.09
N GLU A 66 -3.36 4.78 -20.96
CA GLU A 66 -4.25 4.73 -22.13
C GLU A 66 -5.67 4.25 -21.79
N ARG A 67 -5.93 3.82 -20.55
CA ARG A 67 -7.25 3.38 -20.09
C ARG A 67 -8.08 4.57 -19.61
N ASP A 68 -9.38 4.50 -19.75
CA ASP A 68 -10.34 5.53 -19.31
C ASP A 68 -11.27 5.07 -18.17
N ASP A 69 -11.25 3.78 -17.85
CA ASP A 69 -12.09 3.16 -16.80
C ASP A 69 -11.49 3.19 -15.39
N ILE A 70 -10.26 3.72 -15.22
CA ILE A 70 -9.57 3.74 -13.92
C ILE A 70 -10.25 4.73 -12.99
N PHE A 71 -10.63 4.23 -11.81
CA PHE A 71 -11.18 4.99 -10.70
C PHE A 71 -10.22 5.08 -9.52
N GLY A 72 -9.43 4.03 -9.26
CA GLY A 72 -8.60 3.98 -8.06
C GLY A 72 -7.24 3.35 -8.27
N LEU A 73 -6.30 3.74 -7.40
CA LEU A 73 -4.96 3.20 -7.32
C LEU A 73 -4.61 2.86 -5.87
N VAL A 74 -4.17 1.63 -5.62
CA VAL A 74 -3.60 1.19 -4.35
C VAL A 74 -2.13 0.86 -4.53
N ASN A 75 -1.27 1.72 -4.04
CA ASN A 75 0.17 1.52 -4.00
C ASN A 75 0.54 0.65 -2.78
N ASN A 76 0.52 -0.68 -2.97
CA ASN A 76 0.78 -1.64 -1.89
C ASN A 76 2.14 -2.34 -2.02
N ALA A 77 2.66 -2.54 -3.22
CA ALA A 77 3.95 -3.20 -3.41
C ALA A 77 5.08 -2.50 -2.64
N GLY A 78 5.98 -3.30 -2.07
CA GLY A 78 7.13 -2.78 -1.35
C GLY A 78 8.02 -3.87 -0.80
N VAL A 79 9.25 -3.48 -0.44
CA VAL A 79 10.25 -4.33 0.19
C VAL A 79 10.78 -3.69 1.46
N ALA A 80 11.25 -4.52 2.38
CA ALA A 80 11.88 -4.10 3.62
C ALA A 80 13.16 -4.89 3.83
N THR A 81 14.30 -4.26 3.67
CA THR A 81 15.60 -4.86 3.94
C THR A 81 16.15 -4.24 5.24
N PRO A 82 16.38 -5.06 6.29
CA PRO A 82 16.97 -4.56 7.53
C PRO A 82 18.48 -4.30 7.33
N ASN A 83 18.93 -3.18 7.87
CA ASN A 83 20.35 -2.87 7.95
C ASN A 83 20.59 -1.80 9.04
N LEU A 84 21.67 -1.93 9.80
CA LEU A 84 22.07 -0.94 10.80
C LEU A 84 22.64 0.29 10.12
N ILE A 85 22.60 1.44 10.78
CA ILE A 85 23.11 2.69 10.17
C ILE A 85 24.64 2.65 9.98
N GLU A 86 25.35 2.00 10.88
CA GLU A 86 26.79 1.79 10.76
C GLU A 86 27.19 0.84 9.63
N GLU A 87 26.23 0.04 9.14
CA GLU A 87 26.36 -0.88 8.00
C GLU A 87 25.68 -0.31 6.76
N PHE A 88 25.60 1.03 6.62
CA PHE A 88 24.88 1.65 5.52
C PHE A 88 25.39 1.16 4.16
N ASP A 89 24.45 0.70 3.35
CA ASP A 89 24.67 0.26 1.98
C ASP A 89 23.78 1.08 1.02
N ASN A 90 24.42 1.86 0.15
CA ASN A 90 23.74 2.72 -0.79
C ASN A 90 22.95 1.94 -1.84
N GLU A 91 23.36 0.74 -2.20
CA GLU A 91 22.64 -0.10 -3.17
C GLU A 91 21.34 -0.62 -2.56
N ILE A 92 21.38 -1.11 -1.33
CA ILE A 92 20.20 -1.52 -0.57
C ILE A 92 19.26 -0.34 -0.38
N TYR A 93 19.78 0.81 0.05
CA TYR A 93 19.01 2.03 0.24
C TYR A 93 18.29 2.45 -1.03
N SER A 94 19.02 2.54 -2.14
CA SER A 94 18.49 2.95 -3.44
C SER A 94 17.43 1.99 -3.96
N LYS A 95 17.62 0.67 -3.84
CA LYS A 95 16.63 -0.34 -4.23
C LYS A 95 15.32 -0.21 -3.42
N VAL A 96 15.42 0.04 -2.11
CA VAL A 96 14.23 0.22 -1.27
C VAL A 96 13.49 1.51 -1.64
N MET A 97 14.21 2.62 -1.81
CA MET A 97 13.62 3.90 -2.20
C MET A 97 13.02 3.84 -3.60
N ASP A 98 13.69 3.21 -4.54
CA ASP A 98 13.19 3.10 -5.92
C ASP A 98 11.85 2.36 -5.97
N LEU A 99 11.76 1.17 -5.37
CA LEU A 99 10.50 0.42 -5.38
C LEU A 99 9.41 1.07 -4.52
N ASN A 100 9.76 1.49 -3.29
CA ASN A 100 8.75 1.91 -2.31
C ASN A 100 8.28 3.36 -2.49
N ALA A 101 9.07 4.22 -3.15
CA ALA A 101 8.75 5.64 -3.32
C ALA A 101 8.77 6.07 -4.79
N THR A 102 9.84 5.81 -5.55
CA THR A 102 9.95 6.27 -6.94
C THR A 102 8.91 5.60 -7.83
N ALA A 103 8.78 4.28 -7.80
CA ALA A 103 7.79 3.54 -8.59
C ALA A 103 6.35 3.94 -8.23
N VAL A 104 6.08 4.23 -6.94
CA VAL A 104 4.79 4.76 -6.47
C VAL A 104 4.47 6.10 -7.13
N THR A 105 5.46 7.00 -7.17
CA THR A 105 5.30 8.33 -7.77
C THR A 105 5.12 8.22 -9.30
N GLU A 106 5.94 7.41 -9.97
CA GLU A 106 5.87 7.22 -11.43
C GLU A 106 4.50 6.65 -11.84
N LEU A 107 3.99 5.63 -11.13
CA LEU A 107 2.68 5.04 -11.41
C LEU A 107 1.54 6.04 -11.15
N THR A 108 1.59 6.74 -10.02
CA THR A 108 0.56 7.74 -9.69
C THR A 108 0.54 8.84 -10.74
N ALA A 109 1.71 9.36 -11.15
CA ALA A 109 1.82 10.38 -12.19
C ALA A 109 1.24 9.91 -13.53
N ALA A 110 1.40 8.63 -13.89
CA ALA A 110 0.83 8.07 -15.11
C ALA A 110 -0.70 7.95 -15.06
N ILE A 111 -1.28 7.69 -13.87
CA ILE A 111 -2.72 7.48 -13.68
C ILE A 111 -3.48 8.78 -13.42
N VAL A 112 -2.86 9.77 -12.80
CA VAL A 112 -3.50 11.06 -12.44
C VAL A 112 -4.22 11.73 -13.62
N PRO A 113 -3.70 11.81 -14.86
CA PRO A 113 -4.40 12.40 -15.98
C PRO A 113 -5.75 11.73 -16.27
N VAL A 114 -5.84 10.41 -16.10
CA VAL A 114 -7.08 9.64 -16.28
C VAL A 114 -8.09 10.00 -15.20
N LEU A 115 -7.65 10.07 -13.93
CA LEU A 115 -8.52 10.45 -12.81
C LEU A 115 -9.04 11.89 -12.94
N ILE A 116 -8.19 12.82 -13.42
CA ILE A 116 -8.58 14.20 -13.67
C ILE A 116 -9.62 14.28 -14.79
N LYS A 117 -9.43 13.56 -15.89
CA LYS A 117 -10.42 13.46 -16.98
C LYS A 117 -11.76 12.94 -16.49
N ASN A 118 -11.75 11.95 -15.61
CA ASN A 118 -12.93 11.33 -15.03
C ASN A 118 -13.58 12.17 -13.89
N LYS A 119 -12.93 13.26 -13.46
CA LYS A 119 -13.36 14.16 -12.37
C LYS A 119 -13.72 13.41 -11.08
N GLN A 120 -13.08 12.28 -10.84
CA GLN A 120 -13.21 11.46 -9.63
C GLN A 120 -12.02 10.51 -9.51
N GLY A 121 -11.64 10.19 -8.30
CA GLY A 121 -10.61 9.18 -8.09
C GLY A 121 -10.27 8.95 -6.62
N ARG A 122 -9.57 7.84 -6.38
CA ARG A 122 -9.04 7.45 -5.07
C ARG A 122 -7.62 6.94 -5.23
N VAL A 123 -6.71 7.50 -4.44
CA VAL A 123 -5.32 7.01 -4.33
C VAL A 123 -5.07 6.62 -2.89
N VAL A 124 -4.68 5.38 -2.65
CA VAL A 124 -4.34 4.86 -1.32
C VAL A 124 -2.92 4.32 -1.34
N ASN A 125 -2.06 4.90 -0.52
CA ASN A 125 -0.68 4.46 -0.35
C ASN A 125 -0.57 3.56 0.90
N ILE A 126 -0.05 2.35 0.76
CA ILE A 126 0.24 1.48 1.91
C ILE A 126 1.60 1.88 2.47
N SER A 127 1.54 2.61 3.58
CA SER A 127 2.66 3.05 4.40
C SER A 127 3.05 1.98 5.44
N SER A 128 3.41 2.36 6.66
CA SER A 128 3.70 1.48 7.79
C SER A 128 3.72 2.28 9.09
N GLU A 129 3.39 1.69 10.22
CA GLU A 129 3.64 2.29 11.54
C GLU A 129 5.13 2.56 11.79
N LEU A 130 6.03 1.88 11.08
CA LEU A 130 7.47 2.05 11.23
C LEU A 130 7.98 3.44 10.75
N ILE A 131 7.11 4.28 10.20
CA ILE A 131 7.42 5.72 9.99
C ILE A 131 7.71 6.47 11.29
N LEU A 132 7.27 5.94 12.41
CA LEU A 132 7.57 6.48 13.75
C LEU A 132 8.99 6.15 14.23
N GLY A 133 9.75 5.40 13.44
CA GLY A 133 11.10 4.95 13.74
C GLY A 133 11.14 3.50 14.24
N PHE A 134 12.08 2.75 13.69
CA PHE A 134 12.35 1.38 14.12
C PHE A 134 13.81 1.03 13.78
N ALA A 135 14.51 0.45 14.75
CA ALA A 135 15.91 0.04 14.55
C ALA A 135 16.05 -0.87 13.33
N THR A 136 17.11 -0.74 12.59
CA THR A 136 17.43 -1.48 11.36
C THR A 136 16.52 -1.18 10.15
N ARG A 137 15.73 -0.11 10.16
CA ARG A 137 14.75 0.18 9.10
C ARG A 137 14.93 1.55 8.44
N THR A 138 16.13 2.11 8.42
CA THR A 138 16.41 3.45 7.88
C THR A 138 15.77 3.66 6.51
N ALA A 139 16.14 2.87 5.49
CA ALA A 139 15.61 3.01 4.14
C ALA A 139 14.09 2.75 4.07
N TYR A 140 13.62 1.69 4.74
CA TYR A 140 12.21 1.32 4.74
C TYR A 140 11.35 2.39 5.40
N SER A 141 11.70 2.82 6.61
CA SER A 141 10.94 3.86 7.34
C SER A 141 10.91 5.18 6.56
N ALA A 142 12.05 5.58 5.99
CA ALA A 142 12.13 6.77 5.14
C ALA A 142 11.21 6.65 3.91
N SER A 143 11.24 5.50 3.20
CA SER A 143 10.39 5.28 2.03
C SER A 143 8.90 5.28 2.36
N LYS A 144 8.51 4.72 3.52
CA LYS A 144 7.11 4.69 3.97
C LYS A 144 6.65 6.04 4.52
N ALA A 145 7.55 6.85 5.10
CA ALA A 145 7.27 8.24 5.43
C ALA A 145 7.06 9.09 4.17
N ALA A 146 7.86 8.85 3.10
CA ALA A 146 7.68 9.52 1.82
C ALA A 146 6.28 9.28 1.25
N VAL A 147 5.78 8.03 1.18
CA VAL A 147 4.45 7.75 0.61
C VAL A 147 3.31 8.29 1.48
N SER A 148 3.51 8.45 2.78
CA SER A 148 2.57 9.17 3.66
C SER A 148 2.55 10.66 3.34
N SER A 149 3.71 11.27 3.12
CA SER A 149 3.84 12.68 2.72
C SER A 149 3.25 12.92 1.33
N PHE A 150 3.47 12.01 0.37
CA PHE A 150 2.88 12.10 -0.97
C PHE A 150 1.36 12.17 -0.93
N ALA A 151 0.70 11.36 -0.09
CA ALA A 151 -0.75 11.42 0.06
C ALA A 151 -1.25 12.81 0.47
N ARG A 152 -0.51 13.52 1.32
CA ARG A 152 -0.84 14.89 1.75
C ARG A 152 -0.66 15.88 0.60
N THR A 153 0.48 15.82 -0.09
CA THR A 153 0.77 16.71 -1.23
C THR A 153 -0.24 16.50 -2.35
N TRP A 154 -0.49 15.25 -2.73
CA TRP A 154 -1.45 14.94 -3.80
C TRP A 154 -2.89 15.28 -3.43
N ALA A 155 -3.26 15.22 -2.15
CA ALA A 155 -4.57 15.70 -1.71
C ALA A 155 -4.76 17.21 -1.97
N LEU A 156 -3.73 18.02 -1.76
CA LEU A 156 -3.76 19.46 -2.03
C LEU A 156 -3.82 19.75 -3.54
N GLU A 157 -3.09 19.00 -4.34
CA GLU A 157 -3.02 19.20 -5.80
C GLU A 157 -4.28 18.71 -6.52
N LEU A 158 -4.84 17.58 -6.08
CA LEU A 158 -5.85 16.83 -6.81
C LEU A 158 -7.27 16.98 -6.24
N GLY A 159 -7.43 17.53 -5.04
CA GLY A 159 -8.73 17.71 -4.39
C GLY A 159 -9.73 18.48 -5.23
N LYS A 160 -9.29 19.51 -5.97
CA LYS A 160 -10.12 20.29 -6.91
C LYS A 160 -10.75 19.46 -8.05
N TYR A 161 -10.23 18.24 -8.30
CA TYR A 161 -10.75 17.31 -9.27
C TYR A 161 -11.58 16.17 -8.63
N ASN A 162 -11.94 16.30 -7.34
CA ASN A 162 -12.66 15.27 -6.59
C ASN A 162 -11.85 13.95 -6.46
N ILE A 163 -10.54 14.06 -6.35
CA ILE A 163 -9.63 12.93 -6.14
C ILE A 163 -9.14 12.97 -4.69
N CYS A 164 -9.44 11.92 -3.93
CA CYS A 164 -8.97 11.76 -2.55
C CYS A 164 -7.68 10.92 -2.51
N CYS A 165 -6.67 11.42 -1.83
CA CYS A 165 -5.37 10.76 -1.67
C CYS A 165 -5.11 10.53 -0.18
N ASN A 166 -4.95 9.27 0.24
CA ASN A 166 -4.72 8.92 1.63
C ASN A 166 -3.61 7.86 1.75
N ALA A 167 -3.06 7.73 2.94
CA ALA A 167 -2.15 6.65 3.30
C ALA A 167 -2.76 5.79 4.41
N ILE A 168 -2.47 4.50 4.40
CA ILE A 168 -2.73 3.58 5.49
C ILE A 168 -1.39 3.15 6.07
N ALA A 169 -1.23 3.19 7.38
CA ALA A 169 -0.05 2.76 8.11
C ALA A 169 -0.37 1.48 8.90
N PRO A 170 -0.18 0.29 8.30
CA PRO A 170 -0.39 -0.97 9.01
C PRO A 170 0.63 -1.14 10.13
N GLY A 171 0.17 -1.78 11.22
CA GLY A 171 1.01 -2.37 12.25
C GLY A 171 1.52 -3.77 11.85
N PRO A 172 1.82 -4.62 12.85
CA PRO A 172 2.25 -5.99 12.59
C PRO A 172 1.08 -6.84 12.07
N VAL A 173 1.09 -7.17 10.78
CA VAL A 173 0.05 -7.97 10.10
C VAL A 173 0.58 -9.36 9.75
N GLU A 174 -0.18 -10.40 10.05
CA GLU A 174 0.15 -11.81 9.78
C GLU A 174 0.05 -12.14 8.29
N THR A 175 1.08 -11.78 7.56
CA THR A 175 1.32 -12.24 6.18
C THR A 175 2.27 -13.46 6.20
N GLU A 176 2.37 -14.18 5.09
CA GLU A 176 3.36 -15.26 4.94
C GLU A 176 4.78 -14.81 5.30
N LEU A 177 5.17 -13.62 4.85
CA LEU A 177 6.49 -13.04 5.17
C LEU A 177 6.63 -12.73 6.67
N PHE A 178 5.58 -12.23 7.30
CA PHE A 178 5.57 -11.98 8.74
C PHE A 178 5.71 -13.28 9.53
N LEU A 179 4.96 -14.31 9.17
CA LEU A 179 4.99 -15.63 9.83
C LEU A 179 6.36 -16.30 9.67
N LYS A 180 6.99 -16.21 8.49
CA LYS A 180 8.34 -16.71 8.26
C LYS A 180 9.37 -16.06 9.18
N ASN A 181 9.27 -14.74 9.43
CA ASN A 181 10.20 -13.99 10.26
C ASN A 181 9.82 -13.99 11.76
N ASN A 182 8.60 -14.37 12.10
CA ASN A 182 8.05 -14.40 13.47
C ASN A 182 7.22 -15.68 13.65
N PRO A 183 7.86 -16.86 13.72
CA PRO A 183 7.15 -18.13 13.83
C PRO A 183 6.26 -18.19 15.08
N PRO A 184 5.11 -18.91 15.02
CA PRO A 184 4.29 -19.18 16.20
C PRO A 184 5.13 -19.72 17.37
N GLY A 185 4.85 -19.24 18.59
CA GLY A 185 5.58 -19.67 19.80
C GLY A 185 6.94 -19.01 20.02
N SER A 186 7.50 -18.26 19.07
CA SER A 186 8.81 -17.61 19.24
C SER A 186 8.77 -16.46 20.27
N LYS A 187 9.88 -16.29 21.01
CA LYS A 187 10.04 -15.19 21.99
C LYS A 187 9.89 -13.80 21.32
N VAL A 188 10.36 -13.67 20.08
CA VAL A 188 10.24 -12.42 19.32
C VAL A 188 8.78 -12.09 19.03
N ARG A 189 7.98 -13.11 18.65
CA ARG A 189 6.55 -12.94 18.40
C ARG A 189 5.81 -12.53 19.66
N LYS A 190 6.09 -13.18 20.81
CA LYS A 190 5.48 -12.83 22.10
C LYS A 190 5.76 -11.38 22.50
N LYS A 191 7.04 -10.94 22.44
CA LYS A 191 7.43 -9.55 22.72
C LYS A 191 6.77 -8.52 21.79
N LYS A 192 6.49 -8.88 20.53
CA LYS A 192 5.77 -7.99 19.61
C LYS A 192 4.29 -7.91 19.99
N LEU A 193 3.68 -9.03 20.34
CA LEU A 193 2.27 -9.08 20.74
C LEU A 193 2.00 -8.23 21.98
N GLU A 194 2.90 -8.26 22.96
CA GLU A 194 2.82 -7.48 24.22
C GLU A 194 2.77 -5.96 23.97
N LYS A 195 3.21 -5.49 22.80
CA LYS A 195 3.19 -4.08 22.41
C LYS A 195 1.90 -3.65 21.68
N ILE A 196 0.98 -4.58 21.42
CA ILE A 196 -0.25 -4.31 20.69
C ILE A 196 -1.41 -4.24 21.70
N PRO A 197 -2.00 -3.07 21.96
CA PRO A 197 -3.12 -2.92 22.90
C PRO A 197 -4.30 -3.87 22.64
N LEU A 198 -4.63 -4.15 21.38
CA LEU A 198 -5.69 -5.11 21.04
C LEU A 198 -5.29 -6.57 21.23
N ASN A 199 -4.06 -6.85 21.74
CA ASN A 199 -3.54 -8.18 22.07
C ASN A 199 -3.71 -9.24 20.96
N ARG A 200 -3.68 -8.80 19.71
CA ARG A 200 -3.63 -9.64 18.52
C ARG A 200 -2.82 -8.99 17.43
N PHE A 201 -2.24 -9.79 16.56
CA PHE A 201 -1.72 -9.28 15.28
C PHE A 201 -2.86 -8.92 14.34
N GLY A 202 -2.62 -7.95 13.47
CA GLY A 202 -3.53 -7.64 12.38
C GLY A 202 -3.58 -8.80 11.38
N GLN A 203 -4.72 -8.97 10.75
CA GLN A 203 -4.88 -9.84 9.59
C GLN A 203 -4.86 -9.00 8.31
N PRO A 204 -4.48 -9.55 7.14
CA PRO A 204 -4.56 -8.82 5.87
C PRO A 204 -5.92 -8.17 5.62
N GLY A 205 -7.01 -8.80 6.08
CA GLY A 205 -8.37 -8.27 6.01
C GLY A 205 -8.60 -6.99 6.82
N ASP A 206 -7.89 -6.78 7.94
CA ASP A 206 -8.00 -5.53 8.73
C ASP A 206 -7.55 -4.33 7.88
N VAL A 207 -6.48 -4.50 7.09
CA VAL A 207 -5.98 -3.45 6.19
C VAL A 207 -6.88 -3.31 4.96
N ALA A 208 -7.30 -4.43 4.37
CA ALA A 208 -8.15 -4.46 3.19
C ALA A 208 -9.51 -3.79 3.44
N GLY A 209 -10.11 -3.97 4.62
CA GLY A 209 -11.34 -3.29 5.02
C GLY A 209 -11.20 -1.76 5.01
N MET A 210 -10.08 -1.23 5.52
CA MET A 210 -9.82 0.21 5.48
C MET A 210 -9.59 0.71 4.05
N VAL A 211 -8.89 -0.05 3.19
CA VAL A 211 -8.73 0.31 1.77
C VAL A 211 -10.09 0.36 1.09
N SER A 212 -10.94 -0.64 1.28
CA SER A 212 -12.28 -0.69 0.67
C SER A 212 -13.17 0.47 1.15
N PHE A 213 -13.08 0.85 2.42
CA PHE A 213 -13.74 2.05 2.94
C PHE A 213 -13.26 3.31 2.24
N LEU A 214 -11.94 3.52 2.12
CA LEU A 214 -11.37 4.70 1.44
C LEU A 214 -11.68 4.76 -0.06
N MET A 215 -11.95 3.62 -0.70
CA MET A 215 -12.39 3.54 -2.10
C MET A 215 -13.89 3.80 -2.27
N SER A 216 -14.68 3.75 -1.20
CA SER A 216 -16.13 3.90 -1.23
C SER A 216 -16.59 5.35 -1.32
N ASN A 217 -17.90 5.53 -1.50
CA ASN A 217 -18.55 6.84 -1.47
C ASN A 217 -18.65 7.41 -0.04
N GLU A 218 -18.51 6.59 0.99
CA GLU A 218 -18.58 7.02 2.41
C GLU A 218 -17.32 7.81 2.82
N ALA A 219 -16.21 7.67 2.07
CA ALA A 219 -14.94 8.34 2.35
C ALA A 219 -14.67 9.58 1.47
N THR A 220 -15.69 10.17 0.86
CA THR A 220 -15.52 11.30 -0.08
C THR A 220 -14.98 12.58 0.56
N PHE A 221 -15.05 12.70 1.89
CA PHE A 221 -14.52 13.87 2.62
C PHE A 221 -13.24 13.55 3.42
N ILE A 222 -12.60 12.41 3.10
CA ILE A 222 -11.34 12.00 3.74
C ILE A 222 -10.22 12.07 2.69
N THR A 223 -9.31 13.05 2.86
CA THR A 223 -8.16 13.20 1.98
C THR A 223 -6.95 13.76 2.74
N GLY A 224 -5.74 13.44 2.32
CA GLY A 224 -4.48 13.86 2.93
C GLY A 224 -4.16 13.18 4.27
N GLN A 225 -4.88 12.12 4.65
CA GLN A 225 -4.73 11.49 5.95
C GLN A 225 -3.79 10.29 5.89
N THR A 226 -3.09 10.04 7.02
CA THR A 226 -2.41 8.78 7.29
C THR A 226 -3.15 8.07 8.41
N LEU A 227 -3.82 6.97 8.06
CA LEU A 227 -4.66 6.20 8.97
C LEU A 227 -3.90 4.97 9.48
N TYR A 228 -3.71 4.89 10.80
CA TYR A 228 -3.04 3.75 11.41
C TYR A 228 -4.02 2.59 11.58
N VAL A 229 -3.67 1.43 11.00
CA VAL A 229 -4.39 0.16 11.18
C VAL A 229 -3.43 -0.80 11.88
N CYS A 230 -3.23 -0.59 13.17
CA CYS A 230 -2.10 -1.17 13.93
C CYS A 230 -2.50 -1.81 15.28
N GLY A 231 -3.78 -1.85 15.60
CA GLY A 231 -4.23 -2.37 16.90
C GLY A 231 -3.71 -1.56 18.10
N GLY A 232 -3.28 -0.32 17.87
CA GLY A 232 -2.72 0.58 18.88
C GLY A 232 -1.20 0.48 19.07
N SER A 233 -0.49 -0.41 18.36
CA SER A 233 0.97 -0.58 18.52
C SER A 233 1.78 0.70 18.26
N SER A 234 1.24 1.65 17.48
CA SER A 234 1.86 2.94 17.21
C SER A 234 1.79 3.95 18.37
N LEU A 235 1.00 3.68 19.40
CA LEU A 235 0.79 4.62 20.53
C LEU A 235 1.88 4.52 21.60
N GLY A 236 2.80 3.55 21.49
CA GLY A 236 3.80 3.24 22.51
C GLY A 236 3.29 2.21 23.54
N SER A 237 4.15 1.87 24.52
CA SER A 237 3.75 0.97 25.59
C SER A 237 2.70 1.61 26.49
N VAL A 238 1.61 0.89 26.77
CA VAL A 238 0.66 1.29 27.79
C VAL A 238 1.41 1.19 29.14
N PRO A 239 1.53 2.29 29.91
CA PRO A 239 1.99 2.18 31.29
C PRO A 239 0.96 1.37 32.07
N VAL A 240 1.35 0.25 32.62
CA VAL A 240 0.56 -0.52 33.57
C VAL A 240 0.86 -0.02 34.98
#